data_41afa3a6091dd718f1de6428c47011e6
#
_entry.id   41afa3a6091dd718f1de6428c47011e6
#
_cell.length_a   1.000
_cell.length_b   1.000
_cell.length_c   1.000
_cell.angle_alpha   90.00
_cell.angle_beta   90.00
_cell.angle_gamma   90.00
#
_symmetry.space_group_name_H-M   'P 1'
#
loop_
_entity.id
_entity.type
_entity.pdbx_description
1 polymer ?
#
loop_
_entity_poly.entity_id
_entity_poly.type
_entity_poly.pdbx_seq_one_letter_code
_entity_poly.pdbx_strand_id
1 'polypeptide(L)'
;LFEKDDEYVVMDNKVMIVDEQTGRIMDGRRYSDGLHQAIEAKERVKVEAATQTFATITLQNYFRMYHKLSGMTGTAETEAGEFWDIYKLDVVVIPTNRPIARNDMNDRIYKTKREKYNAVIEEIVRLTEAGRPVLVGTTSVEISELLSRMLTMRKIKHNVLNAKLHQKEAEIVATAGQSSTVTIATNMAGRGTDIKLSQEVKAAGGLAIIGTERHESRRVDRQLRGRAGRQGDPGSSVFFVSLEDDLMRLFASEKIAGLMDKLGFKEGEVLEHSMLSKSVERAQKKVEENNFGIRKRLLEYDDVMNSQRNVIYTRRRHALMGERIGLDVLNTIYDTSVAIVDQHADGDYEGFKLELFKTFAMECPFTEEEFKNGKADKLADKLFDEALQLFKRRMERMTQVANPVIKQVYEHQAVSYTHLTLPTNSRV
;
A
#
# COMPACT_ATOMS: atom_id res chain seq x y z
N LEU A 1 15.38 -0.11 -17.95
CA LEU A 1 14.35 -0.71 -17.08
C LEU A 1 14.05 0.19 -15.88
N PHE A 2 15.06 0.80 -15.26
CA PHE A 2 14.91 1.75 -14.17
C PHE A 2 15.74 2.99 -14.48
N GLU A 3 15.10 4.16 -14.55
CA GLU A 3 15.73 5.40 -14.95
C GLU A 3 15.89 6.33 -13.74
N LYS A 4 17.03 7.01 -13.69
CA LYS A 4 17.32 7.98 -12.66
C LYS A 4 16.42 9.21 -12.86
N ASP A 5 15.96 9.79 -11.76
CA ASP A 5 15.07 10.94 -11.67
C ASP A 5 13.61 10.65 -12.09
N ASP A 6 13.31 9.37 -12.40
CA ASP A 6 11.95 8.86 -12.61
C ASP A 6 11.57 7.85 -11.53
N GLU A 7 12.13 6.63 -11.56
CA GLU A 7 11.82 5.60 -10.55
C GLU A 7 12.70 5.69 -9.29
N TYR A 8 13.87 6.33 -9.38
CA TYR A 8 14.75 6.55 -8.24
C TYR A 8 15.58 7.82 -8.37
N VAL A 9 16.03 8.37 -7.24
CA VAL A 9 17.00 9.48 -7.16
C VAL A 9 18.24 9.05 -6.40
N VAL A 10 19.35 9.77 -6.64
CA VAL A 10 20.58 9.61 -5.85
C VAL A 10 20.76 10.85 -5.00
N MET A 11 20.66 10.72 -3.68
CA MET A 11 20.86 11.76 -2.70
C MET A 11 21.77 11.24 -1.58
N ASP A 12 22.68 12.07 -1.10
CA ASP A 12 23.60 11.76 -0.01
C ASP A 12 24.36 10.42 -0.21
N ASN A 13 24.75 10.16 -1.46
CA ASN A 13 25.43 8.92 -1.87
C ASN A 13 24.59 7.65 -1.62
N LYS A 14 23.27 7.76 -1.68
CA LYS A 14 22.31 6.67 -1.55
C LYS A 14 21.27 6.71 -2.67
N VAL A 15 20.85 5.53 -3.11
CA VAL A 15 19.70 5.38 -4.00
C VAL A 15 18.43 5.43 -3.17
N MET A 16 17.49 6.29 -3.55
CA MET A 16 16.17 6.40 -2.93
C MET A 16 15.09 6.16 -3.96
N ILE A 17 14.12 5.33 -3.64
CA ILE A 17 12.98 5.03 -4.53
C ILE A 17 12.06 6.26 -4.61
N VAL A 18 11.59 6.54 -5.81
CA VAL A 18 10.53 7.52 -6.06
C VAL A 18 9.24 6.78 -6.34
N ASP A 19 8.16 7.18 -5.72
CA ASP A 19 6.82 6.67 -6.02
C ASP A 19 6.33 7.30 -7.33
N GLU A 20 6.19 6.51 -8.37
CA GLU A 20 5.78 6.94 -9.71
C GLU A 20 4.47 7.75 -9.72
N GLN A 21 3.51 7.39 -8.88
CA GLN A 21 2.21 8.06 -8.82
C GLN A 21 2.27 9.42 -8.10
N THR A 22 3.00 9.47 -7.00
CA THR A 22 3.08 10.68 -6.16
C THR A 22 4.36 11.47 -6.38
N GLY A 23 5.38 10.85 -7.00
CA GLY A 23 6.73 11.39 -7.13
C GLY A 23 7.46 11.56 -5.81
N ARG A 24 6.93 11.05 -4.69
CA ARG A 24 7.56 11.17 -3.37
C ARG A 24 8.73 10.24 -3.22
N ILE A 25 9.79 10.75 -2.63
CA ILE A 25 10.92 9.93 -2.20
C ILE A 25 10.46 9.06 -1.02
N MET A 26 10.63 7.74 -1.18
CA MET A 26 10.29 6.75 -0.17
C MET A 26 11.53 6.43 0.67
N ASP A 27 11.77 7.25 1.70
CA ASP A 27 12.92 7.04 2.59
C ASP A 27 12.83 5.69 3.32
N GLY A 28 13.97 5.02 3.43
CA GLY A 28 14.10 3.72 4.09
C GLY A 28 13.51 2.52 3.30
N ARG A 29 12.88 2.73 2.14
CA ARG A 29 12.45 1.65 1.26
C ARG A 29 13.54 1.25 0.29
N ARG A 30 13.61 -0.06 0.00
CA ARG A 30 14.55 -0.66 -0.94
C ARG A 30 13.84 -1.64 -1.85
N TYR A 31 14.31 -1.76 -3.10
CA TYR A 31 13.87 -2.83 -3.99
C TYR A 31 14.36 -4.18 -3.46
N SER A 32 13.55 -5.21 -3.65
CA SER A 32 13.86 -6.59 -3.25
C SER A 32 14.81 -7.30 -4.22
N ASP A 33 15.20 -8.49 -3.86
CA ASP A 33 15.86 -9.48 -4.74
C ASP A 33 17.14 -9.01 -5.42
N GLY A 34 17.92 -8.16 -4.75
CA GLY A 34 19.19 -7.65 -5.25
C GLY A 34 19.08 -6.49 -6.25
N LEU A 35 17.87 -6.10 -6.64
CA LEU A 35 17.66 -5.00 -7.60
C LEU A 35 18.20 -3.68 -7.07
N HIS A 36 17.99 -3.39 -5.77
CA HIS A 36 18.48 -2.14 -5.17
C HIS A 36 20.01 -2.08 -5.22
N GLN A 37 20.69 -3.16 -4.89
CA GLN A 37 22.15 -3.27 -4.97
C GLN A 37 22.65 -3.12 -6.41
N ALA A 38 21.93 -3.67 -7.39
CA ALA A 38 22.26 -3.51 -8.80
C ALA A 38 22.19 -2.03 -9.25
N ILE A 39 21.17 -1.29 -8.77
CA ILE A 39 21.04 0.15 -9.03
C ILE A 39 22.13 0.94 -8.31
N GLU A 40 22.43 0.61 -7.04
CA GLU A 40 23.54 1.21 -6.28
C GLU A 40 24.88 1.04 -7.02
N ALA A 41 25.14 -0.16 -7.56
CA ALA A 41 26.32 -0.43 -8.36
C ALA A 41 26.31 0.33 -9.70
N LYS A 42 25.16 0.41 -10.39
CA LYS A 42 24.98 1.20 -11.62
C LYS A 42 25.34 2.66 -11.38
N GLU A 43 24.86 3.24 -10.29
CA GLU A 43 25.08 4.66 -9.95
C GLU A 43 26.41 4.91 -9.23
N ARG A 44 27.24 3.86 -9.03
CA ARG A 44 28.55 3.92 -8.38
C ARG A 44 28.50 4.52 -6.96
N VAL A 45 27.40 4.32 -6.26
CA VAL A 45 27.25 4.65 -4.84
C VAL A 45 27.64 3.44 -3.99
N LYS A 46 27.75 3.63 -2.68
CA LYS A 46 28.05 2.53 -1.76
C LYS A 46 26.96 1.47 -1.83
N VAL A 47 27.31 0.25 -2.20
CA VAL A 47 26.39 -0.90 -2.16
C VAL A 47 26.21 -1.33 -0.72
N GLU A 48 24.99 -1.23 -0.20
CA GLU A 48 24.64 -1.65 1.15
C GLU A 48 24.28 -3.15 1.18
N ALA A 49 24.39 -3.77 2.34
CA ALA A 49 24.02 -5.17 2.54
C ALA A 49 22.53 -5.40 2.21
N ALA A 50 22.23 -6.60 1.70
CA ALA A 50 20.85 -7.00 1.45
C ALA A 50 20.06 -7.03 2.77
N THR A 51 18.88 -6.44 2.77
CA THR A 51 17.95 -6.56 3.89
C THR A 51 17.21 -7.89 3.80
N GLN A 52 17.19 -8.65 4.88
CA GLN A 52 16.40 -9.87 4.95
C GLN A 52 15.00 -9.53 5.50
N THR A 53 13.98 -9.80 4.70
CA THR A 53 12.60 -9.68 5.17
C THR A 53 12.27 -10.86 6.08
N PHE A 54 11.93 -10.60 7.34
CA PHE A 54 11.57 -11.65 8.29
C PHE A 54 10.12 -12.12 8.17
N ALA A 55 9.21 -11.20 7.84
CA ALA A 55 7.80 -11.48 7.65
C ALA A 55 7.13 -10.38 6.82
N THR A 56 6.08 -10.75 6.12
CA THR A 56 5.21 -9.85 5.38
C THR A 56 3.76 -10.06 5.79
N ILE A 57 2.97 -9.00 5.76
CA ILE A 57 1.53 -9.02 6.00
C ILE A 57 0.88 -7.95 5.13
N THR A 58 -0.30 -8.22 4.58
CA THR A 58 -1.06 -7.18 3.88
C THR A 58 -1.60 -6.14 4.86
N LEU A 59 -1.77 -4.89 4.39
CA LEU A 59 -2.37 -3.84 5.21
C LEU A 59 -3.76 -4.24 5.72
N GLN A 60 -4.54 -4.93 4.91
CA GLN A 60 -5.87 -5.39 5.28
C GLN A 60 -5.82 -6.36 6.46
N ASN A 61 -4.95 -7.38 6.41
CA ASN A 61 -4.80 -8.33 7.50
C ASN A 61 -4.18 -7.68 8.74
N TYR A 62 -3.26 -6.71 8.56
CA TYR A 62 -2.70 -5.95 9.68
C TYR A 62 -3.79 -5.19 10.44
N PHE A 63 -4.64 -4.43 9.74
CA PHE A 63 -5.72 -3.68 10.40
C PHE A 63 -6.83 -4.58 10.96
N ARG A 64 -7.06 -5.75 10.39
CA ARG A 64 -8.00 -6.76 10.93
C ARG A 64 -7.58 -7.35 12.28
N MET A 65 -6.31 -7.18 12.68
CA MET A 65 -5.81 -7.62 14.00
C MET A 65 -6.34 -6.74 15.15
N TYR A 66 -6.83 -5.54 14.89
CA TYR A 66 -7.34 -4.65 15.92
C TYR A 66 -8.78 -4.99 16.31
N HIS A 67 -9.03 -5.12 17.61
CA HIS A 67 -10.39 -5.35 18.14
C HIS A 67 -11.30 -4.13 18.01
N LYS A 68 -10.69 -2.91 18.06
CA LYS A 68 -11.39 -1.66 17.82
C LYS A 68 -10.67 -0.92 16.70
N LEU A 69 -11.37 -0.74 15.60
CA LEU A 69 -10.86 -0.04 14.43
C LEU A 69 -11.87 1.05 14.05
N SER A 70 -11.40 2.28 13.91
CA SER A 70 -12.19 3.40 13.41
C SER A 70 -11.31 4.40 12.70
N GLY A 71 -11.91 5.27 11.89
CA GLY A 71 -11.18 6.30 11.17
C GLY A 71 -12.10 7.43 10.75
N MET A 72 -11.50 8.52 10.30
CA MET A 72 -12.21 9.68 9.77
C MET A 72 -11.62 10.12 8.44
N THR A 73 -12.50 10.40 7.49
CA THR A 73 -12.12 10.96 6.20
C THR A 73 -13.30 11.69 5.58
N GLY A 74 -13.06 12.70 4.75
CA GLY A 74 -14.10 13.39 4.00
C GLY A 74 -14.66 12.63 2.79
N THR A 75 -14.16 11.40 2.49
CA THR A 75 -14.43 10.72 1.21
C THR A 75 -14.70 9.22 1.35
N ALA A 76 -15.03 8.72 2.53
CA ALA A 76 -15.30 7.29 2.74
C ALA A 76 -16.58 6.77 2.10
N GLU A 77 -17.57 7.64 1.87
CA GLU A 77 -18.93 7.25 1.41
C GLU A 77 -18.89 6.43 0.12
N THR A 78 -18.01 6.77 -0.84
CA THR A 78 -17.89 6.04 -2.11
C THR A 78 -17.38 4.61 -1.95
N GLU A 79 -16.67 4.33 -0.87
CA GLU A 79 -16.02 3.06 -0.56
C GLU A 79 -16.71 2.32 0.60
N ALA A 80 -17.93 2.72 1.00
CA ALA A 80 -18.65 2.14 2.14
C ALA A 80 -18.80 0.62 2.03
N GLY A 81 -19.09 0.10 0.83
CA GLY A 81 -19.17 -1.33 0.57
C GLY A 81 -17.87 -2.06 0.82
N GLU A 82 -16.73 -1.50 0.39
CA GLU A 82 -15.41 -2.08 0.62
C GLU A 82 -15.06 -2.09 2.12
N PHE A 83 -15.34 -1.01 2.85
CA PHE A 83 -15.14 -0.98 4.30
C PHE A 83 -15.94 -2.06 5.02
N TRP A 84 -17.18 -2.28 4.62
CA TRP A 84 -18.00 -3.33 5.19
C TRP A 84 -17.49 -4.72 4.81
N ASP A 85 -17.17 -4.96 3.55
CA ASP A 85 -16.73 -6.28 3.07
C ASP A 85 -15.42 -6.73 3.76
N ILE A 86 -14.45 -5.83 3.88
CA ILE A 86 -13.12 -6.13 4.37
C ILE A 86 -13.02 -6.06 5.90
N TYR A 87 -13.55 -5.00 6.51
CA TYR A 87 -13.33 -4.69 7.93
C TYR A 87 -14.58 -4.78 8.80
N LYS A 88 -15.75 -4.99 8.20
CA LYS A 88 -17.07 -4.92 8.87
C LYS A 88 -17.31 -3.58 9.55
N LEU A 89 -16.82 -2.50 8.93
CA LEU A 89 -17.00 -1.14 9.39
C LEU A 89 -18.12 -0.44 8.62
N ASP A 90 -19.04 0.16 9.35
CA ASP A 90 -20.05 1.06 8.79
C ASP A 90 -19.46 2.44 8.52
N VAL A 91 -19.92 3.06 7.44
CA VAL A 91 -19.57 4.44 7.10
C VAL A 91 -20.74 5.35 7.46
N VAL A 92 -20.54 6.17 8.49
CA VAL A 92 -21.50 7.17 8.93
C VAL A 92 -21.15 8.52 8.32
N VAL A 93 -22.05 9.06 7.49
CA VAL A 93 -21.88 10.39 6.88
C VAL A 93 -22.38 11.45 7.84
N ILE A 94 -21.46 12.24 8.41
CA ILE A 94 -21.79 13.35 9.30
C ILE A 94 -22.05 14.59 8.45
N PRO A 95 -23.20 15.26 8.58
CA PRO A 95 -23.49 16.49 7.88
C PRO A 95 -22.46 17.58 8.16
N THR A 96 -22.16 18.40 7.16
CA THR A 96 -21.23 19.54 7.32
C THR A 96 -21.83 20.59 8.28
N ASN A 97 -20.95 21.20 9.09
CA ASN A 97 -21.36 22.27 10.04
C ASN A 97 -22.00 23.48 9.34
N ARG A 98 -21.53 23.81 8.14
CA ARG A 98 -22.09 24.87 7.28
C ARG A 98 -22.44 24.29 5.92
N PRO A 99 -23.50 24.80 5.26
CA PRO A 99 -23.84 24.39 3.89
C PRO A 99 -22.64 24.58 2.94
N ILE A 100 -22.50 23.69 1.99
CA ILE A 100 -21.46 23.78 0.96
C ILE A 100 -21.86 24.90 -0.02
N ALA A 101 -21.06 25.98 -0.05
CA ALA A 101 -21.26 27.14 -0.95
C ALA A 101 -20.44 26.98 -2.26
N ARG A 102 -19.68 25.89 -2.42
CA ARG A 102 -18.92 25.60 -3.63
C ARG A 102 -19.85 25.22 -4.77
N ASN A 103 -19.61 25.83 -5.94
CA ASN A 103 -20.29 25.46 -7.19
C ASN A 103 -19.49 24.41 -7.95
N ASP A 104 -19.98 23.17 -7.99
CA ASP A 104 -19.37 22.07 -8.73
C ASP A 104 -19.98 22.04 -10.16
N MET A 105 -19.21 22.51 -11.15
CA MET A 105 -19.62 22.60 -12.55
C MET A 105 -19.56 21.24 -13.24
N ASN A 106 -20.27 21.11 -14.36
CA ASN A 106 -20.17 19.94 -15.22
C ASN A 106 -18.76 19.80 -15.83
N ASP A 107 -18.40 18.56 -16.20
CA ASP A 107 -17.16 18.31 -16.89
C ASP A 107 -17.18 18.93 -18.28
N ARG A 108 -16.05 19.48 -18.70
CA ARG A 108 -15.80 19.99 -20.03
C ARG A 108 -15.03 18.96 -20.84
N ILE A 109 -15.65 18.39 -21.87
CA ILE A 109 -15.07 17.28 -22.65
C ILE A 109 -14.59 17.77 -24.00
N TYR A 110 -13.34 17.44 -24.30
CA TYR A 110 -12.60 17.79 -25.51
C TYR A 110 -12.24 16.54 -26.32
N LYS A 111 -12.04 16.66 -27.61
CA LYS A 111 -11.58 15.55 -28.45
C LYS A 111 -10.14 15.18 -28.14
N THR A 112 -9.24 16.15 -28.02
CA THR A 112 -7.80 15.94 -27.86
C THR A 112 -7.25 16.51 -26.53
N LYS A 113 -6.15 15.94 -26.05
CA LYS A 113 -5.40 16.49 -24.90
C LYS A 113 -4.89 17.90 -25.17
N ARG A 114 -4.51 18.20 -26.41
CA ARG A 114 -4.04 19.53 -26.81
C ARG A 114 -5.11 20.61 -26.60
N GLU A 115 -6.33 20.37 -27.08
CA GLU A 115 -7.46 21.28 -26.90
C GLU A 115 -7.77 21.47 -25.42
N LYS A 116 -7.82 20.38 -24.67
CA LYS A 116 -8.03 20.36 -23.23
C LYS A 116 -7.05 21.27 -22.49
N TYR A 117 -5.75 21.10 -22.72
CA TYR A 117 -4.73 21.91 -22.02
C TYR A 117 -4.77 23.38 -22.41
N ASN A 118 -5.05 23.72 -23.67
CA ASN A 118 -5.26 25.10 -24.08
C ASN A 118 -6.44 25.72 -23.35
N ALA A 119 -7.56 25.03 -23.27
CA ALA A 119 -8.75 25.49 -22.55
C ALA A 119 -8.52 25.63 -21.03
N VAL A 120 -7.73 24.71 -20.43
CA VAL A 120 -7.30 24.83 -19.01
C VAL A 120 -6.55 26.13 -18.78
N ILE A 121 -5.63 26.48 -19.68
CA ILE A 121 -4.84 27.72 -19.53
C ILE A 121 -5.70 28.96 -19.72
N GLU A 122 -6.63 28.94 -20.67
CA GLU A 122 -7.58 30.05 -20.88
C GLU A 122 -8.46 30.26 -19.64
N GLU A 123 -8.93 29.18 -19.04
CA GLU A 123 -9.72 29.26 -17.82
C GLU A 123 -8.88 29.78 -16.63
N ILE A 124 -7.61 29.38 -16.52
CA ILE A 124 -6.67 29.92 -15.51
C ILE A 124 -6.53 31.44 -15.68
N VAL A 125 -6.31 31.91 -16.90
CA VAL A 125 -6.21 33.36 -17.19
C VAL A 125 -7.48 34.08 -16.77
N ARG A 126 -8.63 33.62 -17.21
CA ARG A 126 -9.94 34.21 -16.89
C ARG A 126 -10.18 34.31 -15.37
N LEU A 127 -9.83 33.27 -14.60
CA LEU A 127 -10.03 33.24 -13.17
C LEU A 127 -9.03 34.14 -12.43
N THR A 128 -7.77 34.21 -12.86
CA THR A 128 -6.76 35.06 -12.26
C THR A 128 -7.03 36.54 -12.52
N GLU A 129 -7.50 36.91 -13.73
CA GLU A 129 -7.96 38.26 -14.04
C GLU A 129 -9.15 38.69 -13.19
N ALA A 130 -10.02 37.74 -12.81
CA ALA A 130 -11.11 37.97 -11.86
C ALA A 130 -10.65 38.05 -10.38
N GLY A 131 -9.36 38.00 -10.08
CA GLY A 131 -8.79 38.10 -8.73
C GLY A 131 -8.92 36.80 -7.92
N ARG A 132 -9.29 35.68 -8.56
CA ARG A 132 -9.46 34.41 -7.88
C ARG A 132 -8.17 33.58 -7.86
N PRO A 133 -7.82 32.95 -6.74
CA PRO A 133 -6.79 31.92 -6.71
C PRO A 133 -7.26 30.65 -7.44
N VAL A 134 -6.34 29.99 -8.12
CA VAL A 134 -6.61 28.78 -8.91
C VAL A 134 -5.71 27.65 -8.42
N LEU A 135 -6.31 26.54 -8.06
CA LEU A 135 -5.61 25.29 -7.78
C LEU A 135 -5.88 24.30 -8.93
N VAL A 136 -4.82 23.97 -9.65
CA VAL A 136 -4.87 23.03 -10.78
C VAL A 136 -4.42 21.66 -10.29
N GLY A 137 -5.33 20.69 -10.28
CA GLY A 137 -5.04 19.30 -9.92
C GLY A 137 -4.60 18.50 -11.15
N THR A 138 -3.46 17.82 -11.04
CA THR A 138 -2.91 16.95 -12.08
C THR A 138 -2.79 15.52 -11.58
N THR A 139 -2.87 14.55 -12.50
CA THR A 139 -2.77 13.13 -12.19
C THR A 139 -1.33 12.65 -12.04
N SER A 140 -0.38 13.28 -12.72
CA SER A 140 1.04 12.93 -12.69
C SER A 140 1.95 14.14 -12.56
N VAL A 141 3.22 13.89 -12.20
CA VAL A 141 4.27 14.90 -12.17
C VAL A 141 4.54 15.43 -13.58
N GLU A 142 4.53 14.55 -14.58
CA GLU A 142 4.76 14.89 -16.00
C GLU A 142 3.74 15.93 -16.50
N ILE A 143 2.45 15.72 -16.21
CA ILE A 143 1.39 16.68 -16.58
C ILE A 143 1.60 18.00 -15.84
N SER A 144 2.03 17.98 -14.58
CA SER A 144 2.30 19.19 -13.81
C SER A 144 3.44 20.01 -14.41
N GLU A 145 4.49 19.36 -14.88
CA GLU A 145 5.63 19.99 -15.56
C GLU A 145 5.27 20.50 -16.95
N LEU A 146 4.44 19.76 -17.70
CA LEU A 146 3.93 20.21 -19.00
C LEU A 146 3.13 21.50 -18.86
N LEU A 147 2.17 21.55 -17.94
CA LEU A 147 1.37 22.74 -17.67
C LEU A 147 2.22 23.92 -17.17
N SER A 148 3.19 23.64 -16.32
CA SER A 148 4.14 24.65 -15.84
C SER A 148 4.90 25.29 -17.01
N ARG A 149 5.41 24.48 -17.95
CA ARG A 149 6.08 25.00 -19.18
C ARG A 149 5.13 25.86 -20.02
N MET A 150 3.88 25.42 -20.21
CA MET A 150 2.88 26.14 -20.99
C MET A 150 2.52 27.49 -20.34
N LEU A 151 2.36 27.54 -19.00
CA LEU A 151 2.11 28.78 -18.25
C LEU A 151 3.31 29.73 -18.30
N THR A 152 4.54 29.19 -18.20
CA THR A 152 5.77 29.97 -18.33
C THR A 152 5.89 30.63 -19.71
N MET A 153 5.58 29.90 -20.78
CA MET A 153 5.55 30.46 -22.16
C MET A 153 4.55 31.61 -22.29
N ARG A 154 3.43 31.57 -21.56
CA ARG A 154 2.44 32.66 -21.51
C ARG A 154 2.73 33.71 -20.44
N LYS A 155 3.90 33.67 -19.78
CA LYS A 155 4.35 34.57 -18.71
C LYS A 155 3.40 34.66 -17.50
N ILE A 156 2.70 33.60 -17.19
CA ILE A 156 1.80 33.49 -16.04
C ILE A 156 2.61 32.98 -14.84
N LYS A 157 2.66 33.77 -13.77
CA LYS A 157 3.30 33.39 -12.51
C LYS A 157 2.51 32.23 -11.87
N HIS A 158 3.20 31.18 -11.49
CA HIS A 158 2.58 30.02 -10.86
C HIS A 158 3.56 29.30 -9.95
N ASN A 159 3.03 28.55 -9.02
CA ASN A 159 3.78 27.66 -8.14
C ASN A 159 3.48 26.21 -8.55
N VAL A 160 4.49 25.34 -8.45
CA VAL A 160 4.32 23.90 -8.69
C VAL A 160 4.53 23.17 -7.37
N LEU A 161 3.53 22.41 -6.97
CA LEU A 161 3.51 21.58 -5.78
C LEU A 161 3.50 20.13 -6.21
N ASN A 162 4.67 19.57 -6.38
CA ASN A 162 4.87 18.15 -6.65
C ASN A 162 5.84 17.57 -5.62
N ALA A 163 6.00 16.28 -5.62
CA ALA A 163 6.79 15.59 -4.61
C ALA A 163 8.30 15.88 -4.67
N LYS A 164 8.80 16.38 -5.80
CA LYS A 164 10.20 16.84 -5.92
C LYS A 164 10.47 18.10 -5.06
N LEU A 165 9.42 18.87 -4.72
CA LEU A 165 9.51 20.14 -4.01
C LEU A 165 8.86 20.10 -2.60
N HIS A 166 8.76 18.94 -1.99
CA HIS A 166 8.07 18.76 -0.71
C HIS A 166 8.60 19.63 0.45
N GLN A 167 9.88 20.01 0.44
CA GLN A 167 10.45 20.88 1.47
C GLN A 167 9.83 22.31 1.47
N LYS A 168 9.30 22.77 0.33
CA LYS A 168 8.63 24.06 0.19
C LYS A 168 7.10 23.97 0.22
N GLU A 169 6.56 22.78 0.47
CA GLU A 169 5.12 22.53 0.40
C GLU A 169 4.32 23.47 1.30
N ALA A 170 4.74 23.66 2.54
CA ALA A 170 4.05 24.53 3.49
C ALA A 170 4.01 26.00 3.05
N GLU A 171 5.11 26.51 2.48
CA GLU A 171 5.20 27.88 1.98
C GLU A 171 4.30 28.10 0.76
N ILE A 172 4.32 27.15 -0.17
CA ILE A 172 3.49 27.20 -1.39
C ILE A 172 2.02 27.15 -1.01
N VAL A 173 1.60 26.25 -0.10
CA VAL A 173 0.21 26.15 0.33
C VAL A 173 -0.24 27.39 1.08
N ALA A 174 0.64 28.01 1.89
CA ALA A 174 0.33 29.26 2.58
C ALA A 174 0.00 30.41 1.61
N THR A 175 0.60 30.42 0.43
CA THR A 175 0.35 31.44 -0.60
C THR A 175 -0.76 31.07 -1.59
N ALA A 176 -1.15 29.82 -1.66
CA ALA A 176 -2.12 29.30 -2.65
C ALA A 176 -3.53 29.92 -2.57
N GLY A 177 -3.88 30.53 -1.44
CA GLY A 177 -5.15 31.25 -1.23
C GLY A 177 -5.11 32.75 -1.49
N GLN A 178 -3.97 33.30 -1.93
CA GLN A 178 -3.84 34.71 -2.25
C GLN A 178 -4.48 35.06 -3.61
N SER A 179 -4.94 36.32 -3.76
CA SER A 179 -5.55 36.81 -5.00
C SER A 179 -4.67 36.51 -6.22
N SER A 180 -5.28 36.05 -7.29
CA SER A 180 -4.65 35.79 -8.60
C SER A 180 -3.46 34.80 -8.56
N THR A 181 -3.35 33.99 -7.52
CA THR A 181 -2.28 33.00 -7.40
C THR A 181 -2.67 31.72 -8.12
N VAL A 182 -1.76 31.19 -8.94
CA VAL A 182 -1.93 29.88 -9.61
C VAL A 182 -1.01 28.86 -8.93
N THR A 183 -1.59 27.75 -8.50
CA THR A 183 -0.85 26.61 -7.93
C THR A 183 -1.19 25.34 -8.69
N ILE A 184 -0.19 24.69 -9.30
CA ILE A 184 -0.33 23.37 -9.89
C ILE A 184 0.04 22.36 -8.82
N ALA A 185 -0.83 21.38 -8.55
CA ALA A 185 -0.58 20.38 -7.53
C ALA A 185 -0.90 18.97 -8.05
N THR A 186 -0.01 18.02 -7.81
CA THR A 186 -0.37 16.60 -7.94
C THR A 186 -1.31 16.19 -6.82
N ASN A 187 -2.09 15.14 -7.02
CA ASN A 187 -3.20 14.74 -6.13
C ASN A 187 -2.87 14.66 -4.65
N MET A 188 -1.67 14.21 -4.32
CA MET A 188 -1.25 13.98 -2.93
C MET A 188 -0.55 15.19 -2.32
N ALA A 189 -0.13 16.16 -3.12
CA ALA A 189 0.57 17.33 -2.64
C ALA A 189 -0.35 18.28 -1.86
N GLY A 190 0.12 18.84 -0.76
CA GLY A 190 -0.64 19.73 0.12
C GLY A 190 -1.76 19.04 0.93
N ARG A 191 -1.75 17.70 1.04
CA ARG A 191 -2.75 16.98 1.81
C ARG A 191 -2.57 17.27 3.31
N GLY A 192 -3.70 17.55 4.00
CA GLY A 192 -3.70 17.86 5.43
C GLY A 192 -3.48 19.34 5.75
N THR A 193 -3.13 20.18 4.77
CA THR A 193 -2.94 21.62 4.96
C THR A 193 -4.15 22.38 4.43
N ASP A 194 -4.60 23.39 5.19
CA ASP A 194 -5.74 24.22 4.82
C ASP A 194 -5.29 25.47 4.03
N ILE A 195 -6.01 25.76 2.93
CA ILE A 195 -5.77 26.95 2.11
C ILE A 195 -6.66 28.07 2.65
N LYS A 196 -6.05 29.02 3.33
CA LYS A 196 -6.76 30.19 3.93
C LYS A 196 -7.04 31.24 2.88
N LEU A 197 -8.29 31.74 2.83
CA LEU A 197 -8.74 32.77 1.90
C LEU A 197 -8.94 34.10 2.62
N SER A 198 -8.49 35.21 1.99
CA SER A 198 -8.80 36.57 2.44
C SER A 198 -10.27 36.92 2.14
N GLN A 199 -10.79 37.95 2.79
CA GLN A 199 -12.17 38.42 2.54
C GLN A 199 -12.37 38.91 1.09
N GLU A 200 -11.35 39.55 0.51
CA GLU A 200 -11.32 39.96 -0.89
C GLU A 200 -11.46 38.79 -1.84
N VAL A 201 -10.70 37.72 -1.63
CA VAL A 201 -10.79 36.48 -2.42
C VAL A 201 -12.16 35.82 -2.26
N LYS A 202 -12.72 35.79 -1.06
CA LYS A 202 -14.09 35.27 -0.83
C LYS A 202 -15.12 36.09 -1.60
N ALA A 203 -15.00 37.43 -1.62
CA ALA A 203 -15.87 38.29 -2.41
C ALA A 203 -15.75 38.07 -3.93
N ALA A 204 -14.53 37.78 -4.41
CA ALA A 204 -14.27 37.44 -5.81
C ALA A 204 -14.80 36.04 -6.24
N GLY A 205 -15.35 35.25 -5.30
CA GLY A 205 -15.89 33.90 -5.57
C GLY A 205 -15.04 32.72 -5.05
N GLY A 206 -14.03 33.03 -4.23
CA GLY A 206 -13.22 32.04 -3.53
C GLY A 206 -12.27 31.22 -4.41
N LEU A 207 -11.74 30.14 -3.85
CA LEU A 207 -10.78 29.27 -4.53
C LEU A 207 -11.45 28.52 -5.70
N ALA A 208 -10.82 28.58 -6.88
CA ALA A 208 -11.22 27.80 -8.03
C ALA A 208 -10.37 26.55 -8.17
N ILE A 209 -11.02 25.39 -8.30
CA ILE A 209 -10.39 24.10 -8.55
C ILE A 209 -10.53 23.75 -10.02
N ILE A 210 -9.43 23.44 -10.67
CA ILE A 210 -9.40 22.92 -12.05
C ILE A 210 -8.78 21.52 -11.97
N GLY A 211 -9.55 20.47 -12.29
CA GLY A 211 -9.03 19.14 -12.51
C GLY A 211 -8.66 18.97 -14.00
N THR A 212 -7.45 18.53 -14.29
CA THR A 212 -7.00 18.34 -15.68
C THR A 212 -7.39 17.00 -16.26
N GLU A 213 -7.84 16.07 -15.40
CA GLU A 213 -8.37 14.75 -15.73
C GLU A 213 -9.28 14.27 -14.62
N ARG A 214 -10.14 13.30 -14.92
CA ARG A 214 -10.83 12.50 -13.94
C ARG A 214 -9.93 11.35 -13.51
N HIS A 215 -9.83 11.12 -12.21
CA HIS A 215 -9.09 10.01 -11.65
C HIS A 215 -9.85 8.69 -11.79
N GLU A 216 -9.16 7.58 -11.66
CA GLU A 216 -9.79 6.25 -11.62
C GLU A 216 -10.76 6.06 -10.45
N SER A 217 -10.60 6.83 -9.38
CA SER A 217 -11.46 6.80 -8.20
C SER A 217 -12.15 8.12 -7.96
N ARG A 218 -13.49 8.09 -7.80
CA ARG A 218 -14.32 9.24 -7.43
C ARG A 218 -13.87 9.88 -6.12
N ARG A 219 -13.33 9.07 -5.20
CA ARG A 219 -12.77 9.51 -3.94
C ARG A 219 -11.65 10.55 -4.12
N VAL A 220 -10.77 10.35 -5.08
CA VAL A 220 -9.66 11.26 -5.36
C VAL A 220 -10.18 12.58 -5.93
N ASP A 221 -11.15 12.53 -6.85
CA ASP A 221 -11.80 13.74 -7.37
C ASP A 221 -12.50 14.54 -6.26
N ARG A 222 -13.19 13.85 -5.35
CA ARG A 222 -13.81 14.50 -4.17
C ARG A 222 -12.78 15.13 -3.24
N GLN A 223 -11.60 14.52 -3.08
CA GLN A 223 -10.49 15.10 -2.30
C GLN A 223 -9.96 16.39 -2.94
N LEU A 224 -9.84 16.42 -4.26
CA LEU A 224 -9.42 17.62 -4.98
C LEU A 224 -10.48 18.73 -4.84
N ARG A 225 -11.77 18.44 -5.14
CA ARG A 225 -12.88 19.38 -4.96
C ARG A 225 -12.95 19.92 -3.53
N GLY A 226 -12.75 19.06 -2.54
CA GLY A 226 -12.81 19.39 -1.11
C GLY A 226 -11.74 20.34 -0.60
N ARG A 227 -10.82 20.77 -1.44
CA ARG A 227 -9.87 21.83 -1.11
C ARG A 227 -10.50 23.24 -1.18
N ALA A 228 -11.57 23.40 -1.95
CA ALA A 228 -12.39 24.62 -1.98
C ALA A 228 -13.73 24.41 -1.23
N GLY A 229 -14.36 25.53 -0.86
CA GLY A 229 -15.68 25.51 -0.18
C GLY A 229 -15.64 25.04 1.26
N ARG A 230 -14.48 25.13 1.94
CA ARG A 230 -14.34 24.75 3.35
C ARG A 230 -15.02 25.77 4.26
N GLN A 231 -15.65 25.29 5.34
CA GLN A 231 -16.30 26.11 6.35
C GLN A 231 -17.34 27.10 5.78
N GLY A 232 -18.01 26.73 4.66
CA GLY A 232 -18.99 27.57 3.99
C GLY A 232 -18.41 28.69 3.13
N ASP A 233 -17.09 28.67 2.87
CA ASP A 233 -16.47 29.62 1.94
C ASP A 233 -16.95 29.37 0.51
N PRO A 234 -17.08 30.44 -0.31
CA PRO A 234 -17.37 30.29 -1.72
C PRO A 234 -16.22 29.59 -2.45
N GLY A 235 -16.51 28.99 -3.58
CA GLY A 235 -15.55 28.30 -4.41
C GLY A 235 -16.17 27.69 -5.64
N SER A 236 -15.37 27.17 -6.53
CA SER A 236 -15.88 26.44 -7.70
C SER A 236 -14.95 25.27 -8.05
N SER A 237 -15.50 24.25 -8.71
CA SER A 237 -14.71 23.17 -9.29
C SER A 237 -15.17 22.82 -10.69
N VAL A 238 -14.25 22.52 -11.58
CA VAL A 238 -14.50 22.03 -12.94
C VAL A 238 -13.42 21.04 -13.33
N PHE A 239 -13.82 19.99 -14.04
CA PHE A 239 -12.89 19.03 -14.63
C PHE A 239 -12.86 19.19 -16.15
N PHE A 240 -11.64 19.22 -16.69
CA PHE A 240 -11.37 19.22 -18.12
C PHE A 240 -10.94 17.81 -18.50
N VAL A 241 -11.69 17.18 -19.38
CA VAL A 241 -11.52 15.79 -19.76
C VAL A 241 -11.29 15.70 -21.27
N SER A 242 -10.42 14.83 -21.73
CA SER A 242 -10.22 14.51 -23.12
C SER A 242 -10.61 13.08 -23.43
N LEU A 243 -11.08 12.79 -24.64
CA LEU A 243 -11.30 11.41 -25.10
C LEU A 243 -10.00 10.59 -25.15
N GLU A 244 -8.85 11.26 -25.15
CA GLU A 244 -7.52 10.65 -25.12
C GLU A 244 -7.02 10.37 -23.70
N ASP A 245 -7.75 10.77 -22.65
CA ASP A 245 -7.41 10.47 -21.26
C ASP A 245 -7.61 8.98 -20.98
N ASP A 246 -6.79 8.40 -20.12
CA ASP A 246 -6.74 6.96 -19.89
C ASP A 246 -8.08 6.38 -19.42
N LEU A 247 -8.76 7.05 -18.48
CA LEU A 247 -10.10 6.65 -18.05
C LEU A 247 -11.10 6.62 -19.20
N MET A 248 -11.02 7.61 -20.08
CA MET A 248 -11.93 7.73 -21.23
C MET A 248 -11.62 6.68 -22.29
N ARG A 249 -10.35 6.41 -22.57
CA ARG A 249 -9.91 5.36 -23.50
C ARG A 249 -10.37 3.97 -23.09
N LEU A 250 -10.29 3.65 -21.78
CA LEU A 250 -10.63 2.34 -21.26
C LEU A 250 -12.14 2.05 -21.22
N PHE A 251 -12.98 3.06 -20.97
CA PHE A 251 -14.37 2.80 -20.60
C PHE A 251 -15.44 3.62 -21.33
N ALA A 252 -15.09 4.70 -21.99
CA ALA A 252 -16.08 5.64 -22.51
C ALA A 252 -15.84 6.13 -23.93
N SER A 253 -14.65 5.93 -24.51
CA SER A 253 -14.24 6.58 -25.75
C SER A 253 -15.13 6.30 -26.96
N GLU A 254 -15.49 5.04 -27.24
CA GLU A 254 -16.26 4.68 -28.44
C GLU A 254 -17.69 5.25 -28.45
N LYS A 255 -18.38 5.19 -27.30
CA LYS A 255 -19.76 5.69 -27.18
C LYS A 255 -19.82 7.21 -27.23
N ILE A 256 -18.90 7.88 -26.55
CA ILE A 256 -18.86 9.35 -26.50
C ILE A 256 -18.31 9.89 -27.80
N ALA A 257 -17.25 9.29 -28.37
CA ALA A 257 -16.73 9.66 -29.70
C ALA A 257 -17.81 9.51 -30.77
N GLY A 258 -18.52 8.38 -30.80
CA GLY A 258 -19.63 8.17 -31.75
C GLY A 258 -20.79 9.14 -31.54
N LEU A 259 -21.05 9.62 -30.33
CA LEU A 259 -22.01 10.66 -30.06
C LEU A 259 -21.53 12.03 -30.55
N MET A 260 -20.26 12.37 -30.30
CA MET A 260 -19.63 13.61 -30.79
C MET A 260 -19.65 13.68 -32.31
N ASP A 261 -19.31 12.58 -32.99
CA ASP A 261 -19.32 12.51 -34.46
C ASP A 261 -20.72 12.63 -35.04
N LYS A 262 -21.73 11.98 -34.44
CA LYS A 262 -23.13 12.10 -34.82
C LYS A 262 -23.71 13.51 -34.62
N LEU A 263 -23.24 14.24 -33.63
CA LEU A 263 -23.64 15.61 -33.38
C LEU A 263 -22.86 16.64 -34.18
N GLY A 264 -21.91 16.19 -35.02
CA GLY A 264 -21.13 17.07 -35.93
C GLY A 264 -20.15 18.00 -35.19
N PHE A 265 -19.70 17.62 -33.98
CA PHE A 265 -18.74 18.42 -33.22
C PHE A 265 -17.42 18.60 -33.98
N LYS A 266 -17.03 19.86 -34.15
CA LYS A 266 -15.78 20.26 -34.80
C LYS A 266 -14.63 20.32 -33.77
N GLU A 267 -13.41 20.30 -34.26
CA GLU A 267 -12.22 20.56 -33.43
C GLU A 267 -12.34 21.95 -32.78
N GLY A 268 -12.09 22.02 -31.45
CA GLY A 268 -12.24 23.25 -30.68
C GLY A 268 -13.59 23.44 -29.96
N GLU A 269 -14.60 22.62 -30.25
CA GLU A 269 -15.89 22.70 -29.55
C GLU A 269 -15.87 21.90 -28.24
N VAL A 270 -16.53 22.46 -27.20
CA VAL A 270 -16.63 21.88 -25.85
C VAL A 270 -17.97 21.20 -25.67
N LEU A 271 -17.95 19.97 -25.18
CA LEU A 271 -19.15 19.31 -24.69
C LEU A 271 -19.29 19.50 -23.17
N GLU A 272 -20.28 20.28 -22.79
CA GLU A 272 -20.62 20.51 -21.37
C GLU A 272 -22.07 20.10 -21.13
N HIS A 273 -22.29 18.88 -20.65
CA HIS A 273 -23.61 18.37 -20.34
C HIS A 273 -23.60 17.42 -19.14
N SER A 274 -24.58 17.55 -18.25
CA SER A 274 -24.69 16.74 -17.03
C SER A 274 -24.76 15.23 -17.29
N MET A 275 -25.33 14.83 -18.44
CA MET A 275 -25.43 13.42 -18.83
C MET A 275 -24.05 12.82 -19.14
N LEU A 276 -23.13 13.62 -19.66
CA LEU A 276 -21.76 13.20 -19.97
C LEU A 276 -20.95 13.05 -18.66
N SER A 277 -21.04 14.01 -17.74
CA SER A 277 -20.42 13.90 -16.41
C SER A 277 -20.90 12.64 -15.68
N LYS A 278 -22.20 12.32 -15.74
CA LYS A 278 -22.72 11.06 -15.20
C LYS A 278 -22.18 9.81 -15.91
N SER A 279 -21.91 9.90 -17.22
CA SER A 279 -21.31 8.79 -17.95
C SER A 279 -19.87 8.53 -17.53
N VAL A 280 -19.09 9.58 -17.33
CA VAL A 280 -17.72 9.50 -16.78
C VAL A 280 -17.74 8.92 -15.38
N GLU A 281 -18.67 9.37 -14.52
CA GLU A 281 -18.81 8.82 -13.17
C GLU A 281 -19.18 7.32 -13.16
N ARG A 282 -20.00 6.86 -14.10
CA ARG A 282 -20.28 5.43 -14.26
C ARG A 282 -19.06 4.64 -14.73
N ALA A 283 -18.21 5.25 -15.56
CA ALA A 283 -16.94 4.64 -15.96
C ALA A 283 -16.01 4.50 -14.74
N GLN A 284 -15.86 5.55 -13.95
CA GLN A 284 -15.07 5.50 -12.70
C GLN A 284 -15.58 4.38 -11.77
N LYS A 285 -16.90 4.27 -11.59
CA LYS A 285 -17.47 3.22 -10.76
C LYS A 285 -17.11 1.81 -11.24
N LYS A 286 -17.08 1.56 -12.54
CA LYS A 286 -16.63 0.28 -13.08
C LYS A 286 -15.15 0.00 -12.82
N VAL A 287 -14.29 1.03 -12.92
CA VAL A 287 -12.87 0.91 -12.55
C VAL A 287 -12.71 0.59 -11.08
N GLU A 288 -13.42 1.31 -10.20
CA GLU A 288 -13.44 1.07 -8.76
C GLU A 288 -13.86 -0.38 -8.44
N GLU A 289 -14.94 -0.86 -9.04
CA GLU A 289 -15.44 -2.24 -8.87
C GLU A 289 -14.40 -3.28 -9.36
N ASN A 290 -13.76 -3.04 -10.51
CA ASN A 290 -12.72 -3.93 -11.03
C ASN A 290 -11.49 -3.95 -10.12
N ASN A 291 -11.00 -2.79 -9.71
CA ASN A 291 -9.86 -2.65 -8.82
C ASN A 291 -10.14 -3.26 -7.43
N PHE A 292 -11.36 -3.09 -6.93
CA PHE A 292 -11.80 -3.79 -5.71
C PHE A 292 -11.79 -5.31 -5.89
N GLY A 293 -12.29 -5.83 -7.01
CA GLY A 293 -12.25 -7.24 -7.33
C GLY A 293 -10.84 -7.82 -7.34
N ILE A 294 -9.87 -7.09 -7.89
CA ILE A 294 -8.45 -7.48 -7.89
C ILE A 294 -7.91 -7.51 -6.45
N ARG A 295 -8.12 -6.44 -5.68
CA ARG A 295 -7.68 -6.37 -4.27
C ARG A 295 -8.31 -7.48 -3.42
N LYS A 296 -9.58 -7.79 -3.64
CA LYS A 296 -10.30 -8.86 -2.93
C LYS A 296 -9.69 -10.23 -3.20
N ARG A 297 -9.36 -10.52 -4.46
CA ARG A 297 -8.68 -11.80 -4.83
C ARG A 297 -7.31 -11.91 -4.17
N LEU A 298 -6.51 -10.84 -4.18
CA LEU A 298 -5.21 -10.82 -3.50
C LEU A 298 -5.36 -11.09 -2.01
N LEU A 299 -6.38 -10.51 -1.38
CA LEU A 299 -6.67 -10.75 0.03
C LEU A 299 -7.10 -12.21 0.29
N GLU A 300 -7.91 -12.80 -0.56
CA GLU A 300 -8.31 -14.22 -0.46
C GLU A 300 -7.09 -15.16 -0.49
N TYR A 301 -6.09 -14.89 -1.33
CA TYR A 301 -4.82 -15.63 -1.31
C TYR A 301 -4.03 -15.38 -0.02
N ASP A 302 -3.94 -14.13 0.44
CA ASP A 302 -3.21 -13.81 1.66
C ASP A 302 -3.92 -14.35 2.92
N ASP A 303 -5.24 -14.54 2.90
CA ASP A 303 -5.99 -15.16 4.01
C ASP A 303 -5.55 -16.61 4.24
N VAL A 304 -5.24 -17.37 3.18
CA VAL A 304 -4.66 -18.73 3.31
C VAL A 304 -3.28 -18.64 3.96
N MET A 305 -2.42 -17.76 3.48
CA MET A 305 -1.09 -17.55 4.05
C MET A 305 -1.16 -17.04 5.50
N ASN A 306 -2.14 -16.18 5.80
CA ASN A 306 -2.36 -15.67 7.15
C ASN A 306 -2.84 -16.77 8.11
N SER A 307 -3.66 -17.69 7.65
CA SER A 307 -4.06 -18.86 8.43
C SER A 307 -2.84 -19.72 8.79
N GLN A 308 -1.97 -20.01 7.81
CA GLN A 308 -0.72 -20.74 8.06
C GLN A 308 0.20 -19.99 9.04
N ARG A 309 0.34 -18.68 8.83
CA ARG A 309 1.12 -17.78 9.70
C ARG A 309 0.63 -17.86 11.15
N ASN A 310 -0.66 -17.79 11.36
CA ASN A 310 -1.27 -17.84 12.69
C ASN A 310 -0.97 -19.16 13.40
N VAL A 311 -1.01 -20.30 12.70
CA VAL A 311 -0.64 -21.60 13.27
C VAL A 311 0.80 -21.61 13.72
N ILE A 312 1.72 -21.14 12.89
CA ILE A 312 3.17 -21.10 13.22
C ILE A 312 3.44 -20.13 14.38
N TYR A 313 2.86 -18.94 14.34
CA TYR A 313 3.07 -17.95 15.42
C TYR A 313 2.44 -18.38 16.74
N THR A 314 1.31 -19.06 16.72
CA THR A 314 0.70 -19.63 17.94
C THR A 314 1.62 -20.69 18.55
N ARG A 315 2.14 -21.61 17.74
CA ARG A 315 3.13 -22.60 18.19
C ARG A 315 4.40 -21.95 18.73
N ARG A 316 4.93 -20.95 18.01
CA ARG A 316 6.08 -20.19 18.47
C ARG A 316 5.83 -19.48 19.79
N ARG A 317 4.65 -18.88 19.96
CA ARG A 317 4.26 -18.22 21.21
C ARG A 317 4.21 -19.22 22.38
N HIS A 318 3.57 -20.37 22.18
CA HIS A 318 3.55 -21.44 23.19
C HIS A 318 4.97 -21.85 23.57
N ALA A 319 5.86 -22.02 22.58
CA ALA A 319 7.25 -22.35 22.83
C ALA A 319 7.99 -21.28 23.64
N LEU A 320 7.84 -19.99 23.27
CA LEU A 320 8.50 -18.88 23.97
C LEU A 320 7.97 -18.65 25.38
N MET A 321 6.67 -18.90 25.63
CA MET A 321 6.04 -18.74 26.95
C MET A 321 6.15 -19.98 27.81
N GLY A 322 6.73 -21.07 27.31
CA GLY A 322 6.81 -22.34 28.02
C GLY A 322 5.49 -23.11 28.13
N GLU A 323 4.46 -22.68 27.38
CA GLU A 323 3.16 -23.32 27.37
C GLU A 323 3.17 -24.55 26.47
N ARG A 324 2.78 -25.74 27.01
CA ARG A 324 2.60 -26.99 26.26
C ARG A 324 3.81 -27.48 25.46
N ILE A 325 5.01 -26.94 25.65
CA ILE A 325 6.22 -27.33 24.88
C ILE A 325 6.43 -28.85 24.90
N GLY A 326 6.31 -29.47 26.08
CA GLY A 326 6.49 -30.92 26.21
C GLY A 326 5.52 -31.72 25.33
N LEU A 327 4.27 -31.32 25.27
CA LEU A 327 3.24 -31.96 24.44
C LEU A 327 3.49 -31.73 22.95
N ASP A 328 3.84 -30.52 22.58
CA ASP A 328 4.14 -30.16 21.17
C ASP A 328 5.36 -30.93 20.66
N VAL A 329 6.41 -31.08 21.47
CA VAL A 329 7.60 -31.89 21.15
C VAL A 329 7.24 -33.36 21.01
N LEU A 330 6.44 -33.92 21.94
CA LEU A 330 5.97 -35.32 21.86
C LEU A 330 5.19 -35.57 20.56
N ASN A 331 4.21 -34.73 20.25
CA ASN A 331 3.44 -34.83 19.03
C ASN A 331 4.33 -34.72 17.79
N THR A 332 5.29 -33.79 17.78
CA THR A 332 6.23 -33.62 16.66
C THR A 332 7.10 -34.86 16.45
N ILE A 333 7.61 -35.46 17.54
CA ILE A 333 8.40 -36.71 17.45
C ILE A 333 7.54 -37.85 16.88
N TYR A 334 6.26 -37.96 17.34
CA TYR A 334 5.35 -38.99 16.89
C TYR A 334 5.01 -38.81 15.40
N ASP A 335 4.53 -37.62 15.01
CA ASP A 335 4.15 -37.32 13.63
C ASP A 335 5.34 -37.52 12.66
N THR A 336 6.55 -37.12 13.09
CA THR A 336 7.78 -37.33 12.31
C THR A 336 8.11 -38.82 12.19
N SER A 337 7.94 -39.58 13.27
CA SER A 337 8.17 -41.05 13.22
C SER A 337 7.23 -41.76 12.25
N VAL A 338 5.94 -41.38 12.27
CA VAL A 338 4.95 -41.89 11.30
C VAL A 338 5.34 -41.50 9.88
N ALA A 339 5.66 -40.21 9.65
CA ALA A 339 6.01 -39.73 8.30
C ALA A 339 7.23 -40.41 7.71
N ILE A 340 8.30 -40.67 8.51
CA ILE A 340 9.49 -41.36 8.05
C ILE A 340 9.18 -42.83 7.68
N VAL A 341 8.36 -43.53 8.48
CA VAL A 341 7.97 -44.89 8.19
C VAL A 341 7.12 -44.97 6.91
N ASP A 342 6.15 -44.08 6.76
CA ASP A 342 5.29 -44.02 5.57
C ASP A 342 6.07 -43.67 4.30
N GLN A 343 7.04 -42.77 4.39
CA GLN A 343 7.87 -42.37 3.25
C GLN A 343 8.72 -43.50 2.69
N HIS A 344 9.08 -44.48 3.53
CA HIS A 344 9.90 -45.64 3.16
C HIS A 344 9.12 -46.95 3.17
N ALA A 345 7.80 -46.89 3.00
CA ALA A 345 6.92 -48.06 2.93
C ALA A 345 7.23 -49.00 1.74
N ASP A 346 8.01 -48.54 0.76
CA ASP A 346 8.51 -49.28 -0.37
C ASP A 346 9.63 -50.29 0.00
N GLY A 347 10.12 -50.27 1.25
CA GLY A 347 11.15 -51.16 1.77
C GLY A 347 12.60 -50.67 1.57
N ASP A 348 12.81 -49.39 1.21
CA ASP A 348 14.14 -48.81 1.15
C ASP A 348 14.76 -48.63 2.56
N TYR A 349 15.41 -49.68 3.04
CA TYR A 349 16.02 -49.71 4.37
C TYR A 349 17.23 -48.74 4.51
N GLU A 350 18.07 -48.60 3.48
CA GLU A 350 19.19 -47.71 3.55
C GLU A 350 18.79 -46.24 3.50
N GLY A 351 17.76 -45.89 2.69
CA GLY A 351 17.16 -44.57 2.70
C GLY A 351 16.52 -44.24 4.06
N PHE A 352 15.81 -45.20 4.65
CA PHE A 352 15.23 -45.10 5.99
C PHE A 352 16.29 -44.77 7.07
N LYS A 353 17.40 -45.51 7.10
CA LYS A 353 18.53 -45.29 8.03
C LYS A 353 19.11 -43.88 7.87
N LEU A 354 19.30 -43.46 6.63
CA LEU A 354 19.82 -42.10 6.34
C LEU A 354 18.87 -41.01 6.81
N GLU A 355 17.58 -41.20 6.63
CA GLU A 355 16.58 -40.23 7.05
C GLU A 355 16.47 -40.15 8.58
N LEU A 356 16.56 -41.27 9.29
CA LEU A 356 16.64 -41.28 10.76
C LEU A 356 17.88 -40.55 11.27
N PHE A 357 19.01 -40.75 10.62
CA PHE A 357 20.25 -40.05 11.00
C PHE A 357 20.12 -38.53 10.77
N LYS A 358 19.56 -38.11 9.64
CA LYS A 358 19.35 -36.68 9.32
C LYS A 358 18.35 -36.01 10.28
N THR A 359 17.25 -36.68 10.58
CA THR A 359 16.12 -36.09 11.31
C THR A 359 16.30 -36.16 12.82
N PHE A 360 16.62 -37.35 13.36
CA PHE A 360 16.75 -37.55 14.81
C PHE A 360 18.21 -37.64 15.27
N ALA A 361 19.16 -37.72 14.36
CA ALA A 361 20.56 -38.01 14.62
C ALA A 361 20.70 -39.27 15.50
N MET A 362 20.02 -40.35 15.09
CA MET A 362 20.03 -41.64 15.77
C MET A 362 20.34 -42.78 14.78
N GLU A 363 20.90 -43.86 15.33
CA GLU A 363 21.07 -45.09 14.58
C GLU A 363 19.72 -45.81 14.45
N CYS A 364 19.56 -46.59 13.39
CA CYS A 364 18.31 -47.32 13.13
C CYS A 364 18.07 -48.39 14.23
N PRO A 365 16.93 -48.35 14.93
CA PRO A 365 16.63 -49.31 15.98
C PRO A 365 16.07 -50.65 15.47
N PHE A 366 16.01 -50.81 14.14
CA PHE A 366 15.47 -51.99 13.50
C PHE A 366 16.54 -52.75 12.70
N THR A 367 16.44 -54.06 12.63
CA THR A 367 17.12 -54.83 11.62
C THR A 367 16.40 -54.74 10.27
N GLU A 368 17.07 -55.04 9.18
CA GLU A 368 16.46 -55.01 7.84
C GLU A 368 15.23 -55.93 7.72
N GLU A 369 15.29 -57.12 8.35
CA GLU A 369 14.20 -58.06 8.38
C GLU A 369 12.99 -57.55 9.20
N GLU A 370 13.22 -56.93 10.35
CA GLU A 370 12.18 -56.29 11.16
C GLU A 370 11.51 -55.13 10.41
N PHE A 371 12.28 -54.36 9.67
CA PHE A 371 11.75 -53.24 8.93
C PHE A 371 10.88 -53.74 7.75
N LYS A 372 11.35 -54.70 6.94
CA LYS A 372 10.63 -55.19 5.78
C LYS A 372 9.35 -55.98 6.14
N ASN A 373 9.36 -56.68 7.27
CA ASN A 373 8.23 -57.53 7.69
C ASN A 373 7.31 -56.86 8.72
N GLY A 374 7.70 -55.69 9.23
CA GLY A 374 6.93 -54.98 10.26
C GLY A 374 5.68 -54.29 9.70
N LYS A 375 4.66 -54.16 10.53
CA LYS A 375 3.54 -53.28 10.21
C LYS A 375 3.90 -51.84 10.46
N ALA A 376 3.55 -50.92 9.55
CA ALA A 376 3.88 -49.51 9.63
C ALA A 376 3.56 -48.89 11.00
N ASP A 377 2.37 -49.11 11.53
CA ASP A 377 1.97 -48.56 12.85
C ASP A 377 2.92 -49.04 13.96
N LYS A 378 3.28 -50.32 13.99
CA LYS A 378 4.18 -50.85 15.02
C LYS A 378 5.61 -50.38 14.88
N LEU A 379 6.06 -50.16 13.64
CA LEU A 379 7.38 -49.55 13.37
C LEU A 379 7.39 -48.10 13.83
N ALA A 380 6.34 -47.35 13.55
CA ALA A 380 6.21 -45.94 13.96
C ALA A 380 6.16 -45.79 15.51
N ASP A 381 5.39 -46.65 16.20
CA ASP A 381 5.32 -46.66 17.67
C ASP A 381 6.68 -46.98 18.29
N LYS A 382 7.36 -48.04 17.81
CA LYS A 382 8.70 -48.39 18.32
C LYS A 382 9.73 -47.30 18.00
N LEU A 383 9.65 -46.71 16.83
CA LEU A 383 10.53 -45.55 16.44
C LEU A 383 10.29 -44.35 17.36
N PHE A 384 9.04 -44.04 17.64
CA PHE A 384 8.66 -42.98 18.56
C PHE A 384 9.26 -43.17 19.96
N ASP A 385 9.11 -44.40 20.51
CA ASP A 385 9.64 -44.73 21.84
C ASP A 385 11.17 -44.53 21.91
N GLU A 386 11.90 -45.03 20.91
CA GLU A 386 13.36 -44.90 20.85
C GLU A 386 13.80 -43.44 20.66
N ALA A 387 13.10 -42.69 19.79
CA ALA A 387 13.39 -41.26 19.59
C ALA A 387 13.09 -40.46 20.86
N LEU A 388 12.01 -40.78 21.56
CA LEU A 388 11.65 -40.15 22.83
C LEU A 388 12.68 -40.42 23.94
N GLN A 389 13.18 -41.66 24.04
CA GLN A 389 14.24 -42.01 24.99
C GLN A 389 15.54 -41.30 24.66
N LEU A 390 15.90 -41.15 23.39
CA LEU A 390 17.07 -40.38 22.98
C LEU A 390 16.90 -38.90 23.33
N PHE A 391 15.73 -38.33 23.10
CA PHE A 391 15.39 -36.94 23.45
C PHE A 391 15.54 -36.72 24.97
N LYS A 392 14.97 -37.62 25.80
CA LYS A 392 15.08 -37.50 27.26
C LYS A 392 16.54 -37.55 27.71
N ARG A 393 17.34 -38.49 27.22
CA ARG A 393 18.77 -38.59 27.54
C ARG A 393 19.56 -37.34 27.16
N ARG A 394 19.26 -36.75 26.00
CA ARG A 394 19.88 -35.49 25.55
C ARG A 394 19.47 -34.31 26.42
N MET A 395 18.18 -34.23 26.79
CA MET A 395 17.68 -33.17 27.66
C MET A 395 18.32 -33.24 29.07
N GLU A 396 18.45 -34.44 29.64
CA GLU A 396 19.13 -34.63 30.94
C GLU A 396 20.59 -34.17 30.86
N ARG A 397 21.32 -34.53 29.82
CA ARG A 397 22.70 -34.11 29.60
C ARG A 397 22.81 -32.59 29.45
N MET A 398 21.95 -31.98 28.64
CA MET A 398 21.91 -30.51 28.48
C MET A 398 21.58 -29.80 29.77
N THR A 399 20.62 -30.32 30.54
CA THR A 399 20.24 -29.75 31.85
C THR A 399 21.38 -29.77 32.84
N GLN A 400 22.17 -30.87 32.90
CA GLN A 400 23.35 -30.95 33.74
C GLN A 400 24.42 -29.93 33.38
N VAL A 401 24.59 -29.59 32.09
CA VAL A 401 25.57 -28.60 31.63
C VAL A 401 25.04 -27.17 31.76
N ALA A 402 23.78 -26.93 31.41
CA ALA A 402 23.19 -25.59 31.33
C ALA A 402 22.78 -25.03 32.70
N ASN A 403 22.24 -25.86 33.63
CA ASN A 403 21.77 -25.37 34.92
C ASN A 403 22.83 -24.62 35.77
N PRO A 404 24.09 -25.08 35.85
CA PRO A 404 25.10 -24.34 36.57
C PRO A 404 25.37 -22.96 35.98
N VAL A 405 25.40 -22.87 34.64
CA VAL A 405 25.64 -21.62 33.91
C VAL A 405 24.45 -20.64 34.06
N ILE A 406 23.22 -21.15 33.89
CA ILE A 406 22.01 -20.36 34.10
C ILE A 406 21.93 -19.86 35.53
N LYS A 407 22.19 -20.72 36.53
CA LYS A 407 22.17 -20.36 37.92
C LYS A 407 23.22 -19.27 38.24
N GLN A 408 24.43 -19.39 37.68
CA GLN A 408 25.46 -18.38 37.84
C GLN A 408 25.09 -17.03 37.24
N VAL A 409 24.45 -17.03 36.02
CA VAL A 409 23.94 -15.81 35.41
C VAL A 409 22.82 -15.17 36.22
N TYR A 410 21.91 -15.98 36.79
CA TYR A 410 20.83 -15.50 37.68
C TYR A 410 21.34 -14.91 38.98
N GLU A 411 22.30 -15.54 39.59
CA GLU A 411 22.86 -15.07 40.87
C GLU A 411 23.67 -13.77 40.74
N HIS A 412 24.28 -13.52 39.55
CA HIS A 412 25.10 -12.34 39.30
C HIS A 412 24.36 -11.19 38.64
N GLN A 413 23.19 -11.42 38.06
CA GLN A 413 22.42 -10.41 37.32
C GLN A 413 20.93 -10.43 37.67
N ALA A 414 20.59 -10.20 38.93
CA ALA A 414 19.19 -10.09 39.40
C ALA A 414 18.36 -9.01 38.62
N VAL A 415 19.02 -8.12 37.89
CA VAL A 415 18.40 -7.08 37.06
C VAL A 415 18.16 -7.57 35.63
N SER A 416 18.83 -8.64 35.20
CA SER A 416 18.77 -9.10 33.78
C SER A 416 17.51 -9.89 33.46
N TYR A 417 16.80 -10.44 34.39
CA TYR A 417 15.60 -11.25 34.16
C TYR A 417 14.50 -10.44 33.47
N THR A 418 14.28 -9.22 33.91
CA THR A 418 13.32 -8.29 33.31
C THR A 418 13.73 -7.85 31.92
N HIS A 419 15.03 -7.76 31.62
CA HIS A 419 15.52 -7.40 30.28
C HIS A 419 15.51 -8.56 29.28
N LEU A 420 15.62 -9.80 29.74
CA LEU A 420 15.54 -10.98 28.86
C LEU A 420 14.08 -11.34 28.50
N THR A 421 13.11 -11.02 29.36
CA THR A 421 11.69 -11.32 29.11
C THR A 421 10.94 -10.17 28.44
N LEU A 422 11.29 -8.90 28.70
CA LEU A 422 10.62 -7.73 28.13
C LEU A 422 10.78 -7.58 26.61
N PRO A 423 11.94 -7.84 25.97
CA PRO A 423 12.06 -7.75 24.52
C PRO A 423 11.29 -8.83 23.74
N THR A 424 11.08 -10.00 24.35
CA THR A 424 10.32 -11.08 23.69
C THR A 424 8.81 -10.87 23.79
N ASN A 425 8.33 -10.16 24.82
CA ASN A 425 6.90 -9.87 25.00
C ASN A 425 6.41 -8.63 24.24
N SER A 426 7.30 -7.73 23.83
CA SER A 426 6.94 -6.48 23.15
C SER A 426 7.06 -6.51 21.63
N ARG A 427 7.50 -7.63 21.04
CA ARG A 427 7.79 -7.72 19.60
C ARG A 427 7.16 -8.93 18.88
N VAL A 428 6.19 -9.58 19.49
CA VAL A 428 5.42 -10.62 18.82
C VAL A 428 3.96 -10.23 18.68
#